data_98e61ccdb0c3edb4d3eff145b90a2b93
#
_entry.id   98e61ccdb0c3edb4d3eff145b90a2b93
#
_cell.length_a   1.000
_cell.length_b   1.000
_cell.length_c   1.000
_cell.angle_alpha   90.00
_cell.angle_beta   90.00
_cell.angle_gamma   90.00
#
_symmetry.space_group_name_H-M   'P 1'
#
loop_
_entity.id
_entity.type
_entity.pdbx_description
1 polymer ?
#
loop_
_entity_poly.entity_id
_entity_poly.type
_entity_poly.pdbx_seq_one_letter_code
_entity_poly.pdbx_strand_id
1 'polypeptide(L)'
;MISLKHKLVLFYFLLLLTFSSCSFLNQNEPIPSYLYISEFRLKTQANQGSTSERITDIWLFNDTDFLGMFPLPAKIPLLLYGEQNLTIQAGIKENGIGATPENYPFFNPIKVKVNLKALKTDTLKLETSYLSTSKFHFIENFENNSSFFSFLVSGLPENRVLPYSDNNVFEGKFSGKIQVSKSAPIVTVGSNAKYKNTFNPGQPVYLEMDYKGEAPCVIGVQFYDTENIEEAGIIVPIAGFKESADWKKIYFNLGSTLALRKSLYYRVIFNTALPEGKENANVHFDNIKLISF
;
A
#
# COMPACT_ATOMS: atom_id res chain seq x y z
N MET A 1 4.39 -10.14 77.37
CA MET A 1 4.93 -8.80 76.93
C MET A 1 6.28 -9.03 76.27
N ILE A 2 6.39 -8.79 74.98
CA ILE A 2 7.67 -8.90 74.24
C ILE A 2 8.54 -7.71 74.67
N SER A 3 9.73 -8.01 75.17
CA SER A 3 10.68 -7.01 75.66
C SER A 3 11.04 -6.00 74.59
N LEU A 4 11.24 -4.73 74.91
CA LEU A 4 11.62 -3.65 73.96
C LEU A 4 12.85 -4.02 73.12
N LYS A 5 13.79 -4.78 73.70
CA LYS A 5 14.97 -5.29 73.00
C LYS A 5 14.60 -6.21 71.80
N HIS A 6 13.61 -7.07 71.93
CA HIS A 6 13.18 -7.94 70.85
C HIS A 6 12.46 -7.19 69.75
N LYS A 7 11.71 -6.12 70.09
CA LYS A 7 11.10 -5.26 69.09
C LYS A 7 12.15 -4.49 68.26
N LEU A 8 13.20 -4.05 68.90
CA LEU A 8 14.30 -3.34 68.20
C LEU A 8 15.09 -4.26 67.28
N VAL A 9 15.38 -5.48 67.71
CA VAL A 9 16.04 -6.49 66.88
C VAL A 9 15.20 -6.86 65.70
N LEU A 10 13.90 -7.05 65.88
CA LEU A 10 12.97 -7.35 64.77
C LEU A 10 12.87 -6.18 63.74
N PHE A 11 12.91 -4.94 64.28
CA PHE A 11 12.91 -3.74 63.42
C PHE A 11 14.18 -3.65 62.55
N TYR A 12 15.37 -3.87 63.17
CA TYR A 12 16.65 -3.90 62.44
C TYR A 12 16.70 -5.06 61.41
N PHE A 13 16.15 -6.22 61.76
CA PHE A 13 16.09 -7.36 60.84
C PHE A 13 15.16 -7.08 59.65
N LEU A 14 14.02 -6.42 59.87
CA LEU A 14 13.10 -5.99 58.83
C LEU A 14 13.75 -4.93 57.93
N LEU A 15 14.51 -3.99 58.52
CA LEU A 15 15.24 -2.95 57.78
C LEU A 15 16.34 -3.55 56.89
N LEU A 16 17.07 -4.57 57.38
CA LEU A 16 18.08 -5.28 56.60
C LEU A 16 17.49 -6.04 55.41
N LEU A 17 16.26 -6.57 55.51
CA LEU A 17 15.55 -7.23 54.43
C LEU A 17 15.14 -6.27 53.30
N THR A 18 14.93 -4.97 53.61
CA THR A 18 14.58 -3.97 52.57
C THR A 18 15.76 -3.57 51.69
N PHE A 19 17.02 -3.72 52.16
CA PHE A 19 18.21 -3.40 51.38
C PHE A 19 18.68 -4.53 50.45
N SER A 20 18.19 -5.76 50.61
CA SER A 20 18.60 -6.89 49.76
C SER A 20 17.71 -7.07 48.50
N SER A 21 16.68 -6.23 48.35
CA SER A 21 15.68 -6.39 47.27
C SER A 21 16.12 -5.85 45.90
N CYS A 22 17.13 -4.96 45.83
CA CYS A 22 17.42 -4.28 44.56
C CYS A 22 18.25 -5.08 43.53
N SER A 23 19.01 -6.10 43.95
CA SER A 23 19.84 -6.86 43.02
C SER A 23 19.17 -8.13 42.45
N PHE A 24 18.08 -8.60 43.10
CA PHE A 24 17.37 -9.79 42.65
C PHE A 24 16.38 -9.53 41.50
N LEU A 25 16.01 -8.25 41.26
CA LEU A 25 15.07 -7.81 40.22
C LEU A 25 15.76 -7.28 38.94
N ASN A 26 17.08 -7.03 39.00
CA ASN A 26 17.84 -6.59 37.82
C ASN A 26 18.48 -7.81 37.14
N GLN A 27 17.68 -8.57 36.42
CA GLN A 27 18.24 -9.47 35.40
C GLN A 27 18.97 -8.58 34.39
N ASN A 28 20.18 -9.00 33.97
CA ASN A 28 20.91 -8.33 32.91
C ASN A 28 20.01 -8.29 31.67
N GLU A 29 19.46 -7.11 31.36
CA GLU A 29 18.66 -6.91 30.15
C GLU A 29 19.53 -7.22 28.93
N PRO A 30 19.03 -8.00 27.96
CA PRO A 30 19.80 -8.30 26.78
C PRO A 30 20.05 -7.02 25.96
N ILE A 31 21.30 -6.81 25.58
CA ILE A 31 21.74 -5.60 24.86
C ILE A 31 21.34 -5.76 23.38
N PRO A 32 20.52 -4.87 22.78
CA PRO A 32 20.04 -5.07 21.42
C PRO A 32 21.16 -4.93 20.36
N SER A 33 21.03 -5.65 19.28
CA SER A 33 21.59 -5.33 17.97
C SER A 33 20.61 -4.44 17.20
N TYR A 34 21.04 -3.82 16.12
CA TYR A 34 20.17 -2.93 15.34
C TYR A 34 20.21 -3.30 13.85
N LEU A 35 19.04 -3.31 13.24
CA LEU A 35 18.89 -3.41 11.80
C LEU A 35 18.36 -2.06 11.28
N TYR A 36 19.07 -1.44 10.33
CA TYR A 36 18.63 -0.21 9.69
C TYR A 36 18.27 -0.47 8.23
N ILE A 37 17.03 -0.17 7.85
CA ILE A 37 16.52 -0.28 6.48
C ILE A 37 16.17 1.13 6.02
N SER A 38 16.95 1.66 5.08
CA SER A 38 16.79 3.04 4.59
C SER A 38 15.73 3.15 3.52
N GLU A 39 15.64 2.14 2.65
CA GLU A 39 14.75 2.12 1.49
C GLU A 39 14.44 0.69 1.05
N PHE A 40 13.31 0.54 0.38
CA PHE A 40 12.90 -0.70 -0.24
C PHE A 40 12.34 -0.36 -1.63
N ARG A 41 13.04 -0.77 -2.68
CA ARG A 41 12.75 -0.38 -4.06
C ARG A 41 12.13 -1.53 -4.85
N LEU A 42 11.29 -1.18 -5.83
CA LEU A 42 10.74 -2.11 -6.81
C LEU A 42 11.62 -2.13 -8.07
N LYS A 43 11.94 -3.33 -8.54
CA LYS A 43 12.48 -3.58 -9.87
C LYS A 43 11.48 -4.33 -10.72
N THR A 44 11.24 -3.88 -11.93
CA THR A 44 10.29 -4.48 -12.86
C THR A 44 11.00 -5.11 -14.07
N GLN A 45 10.32 -6.07 -14.69
CA GLN A 45 10.68 -6.60 -16.01
C GLN A 45 9.98 -5.76 -17.09
N ALA A 46 10.41 -5.89 -18.33
CA ALA A 46 9.91 -5.08 -19.47
C ALA A 46 8.38 -5.13 -19.66
N ASN A 47 7.73 -6.24 -19.29
CA ASN A 47 6.28 -6.44 -19.41
C ASN A 47 5.51 -6.12 -18.11
N GLN A 48 6.13 -5.51 -17.12
CA GLN A 48 5.52 -5.20 -15.82
C GLN A 48 5.32 -3.69 -15.59
N GLY A 49 5.65 -2.86 -16.60
CA GLY A 49 5.50 -1.40 -16.57
C GLY A 49 6.51 -0.71 -15.64
N SER A 50 6.17 0.49 -15.18
CA SER A 50 7.01 1.35 -14.36
C SER A 50 7.48 0.70 -13.06
N THR A 51 8.67 1.14 -12.58
CA THR A 51 9.21 0.83 -11.25
C THR A 51 8.64 1.72 -10.14
N SER A 52 7.70 2.61 -10.48
CA SER A 52 7.04 3.47 -9.49
C SER A 52 6.42 2.64 -8.37
N GLU A 53 6.80 2.97 -7.14
CA GLU A 53 6.39 2.27 -5.93
C GLU A 53 6.15 3.25 -4.78
N ARG A 54 5.40 2.79 -3.79
CA ARG A 54 5.26 3.45 -2.49
C ARG A 54 5.23 2.40 -1.40
N ILE A 55 6.38 1.74 -1.21
CA ILE A 55 6.61 0.82 -0.10
C ILE A 55 6.88 1.67 1.14
N THR A 56 5.97 1.64 2.10
CA THR A 56 6.01 2.52 3.27
C THR A 56 6.36 1.80 4.55
N ASP A 57 6.25 0.48 4.56
CA ASP A 57 6.46 -0.35 5.73
C ASP A 57 7.19 -1.64 5.34
N ILE A 58 7.74 -2.30 6.34
CA ILE A 58 8.27 -3.66 6.20
C ILE A 58 7.63 -4.58 7.22
N TRP A 59 7.46 -5.84 6.85
CA TRP A 59 7.11 -6.94 7.73
C TRP A 59 8.33 -7.81 7.90
N LEU A 60 8.85 -7.89 9.13
CA LEU A 60 10.11 -8.56 9.45
C LEU A 60 9.84 -9.89 10.14
N PHE A 61 10.50 -10.93 9.66
CA PHE A 61 10.48 -12.28 10.23
C PHE A 61 11.90 -12.77 10.46
N ASN A 62 12.10 -13.57 11.51
CA ASN A 62 13.29 -14.41 11.70
C ASN A 62 12.86 -15.86 11.51
N ASP A 63 13.34 -16.50 10.45
CA ASP A 63 12.79 -17.75 9.93
C ASP A 63 11.24 -17.65 9.78
N THR A 64 10.48 -18.27 10.69
CA THR A 64 8.99 -18.22 10.71
C THR A 64 8.43 -17.25 11.73
N ASP A 65 9.25 -16.72 12.63
CA ASP A 65 8.80 -15.88 13.74
C ASP A 65 8.59 -14.44 13.28
N PHE A 66 7.38 -13.94 13.43
CA PHE A 66 7.06 -12.54 13.13
C PHE A 66 7.63 -11.61 14.20
N LEU A 67 8.58 -10.77 13.81
CA LEU A 67 9.24 -9.82 14.71
C LEU A 67 8.52 -8.47 14.78
N GLY A 68 7.75 -8.12 13.76
CA GLY A 68 6.98 -6.89 13.74
C GLY A 68 6.86 -6.26 12.36
N MET A 69 6.07 -5.19 12.32
CA MET A 69 5.91 -4.30 11.18
C MET A 69 6.51 -2.93 11.55
N PHE A 70 7.31 -2.37 10.64
CA PHE A 70 8.04 -1.14 10.89
C PHE A 70 7.90 -0.17 9.70
N PRO A 71 7.56 1.11 9.96
CA PRO A 71 7.51 2.12 8.92
C PRO A 71 8.94 2.45 8.42
N LEU A 72 9.08 2.69 7.12
CA LEU A 72 10.35 3.10 6.52
C LEU A 72 10.56 4.62 6.60
N PRO A 73 11.81 5.09 6.79
CA PRO A 73 13.02 4.32 7.09
C PRO A 73 12.99 3.76 8.51
N ALA A 74 13.46 2.52 8.72
CA ALA A 74 13.34 1.81 9.99
C ALA A 74 14.69 1.54 10.64
N LYS A 75 14.84 1.89 11.92
CA LYS A 75 15.93 1.42 12.78
C LYS A 75 15.34 0.53 13.87
N ILE A 76 15.55 -0.77 13.74
CA ILE A 76 14.87 -1.82 14.50
C ILE A 76 15.82 -2.39 15.55
N PRO A 77 15.52 -2.29 16.84
CA PRO A 77 16.24 -3.01 17.88
C PRO A 77 15.83 -4.49 17.86
N LEU A 78 16.81 -5.38 17.83
CA LEU A 78 16.61 -6.82 17.80
C LEU A 78 17.40 -7.46 18.97
N LEU A 79 16.75 -8.29 19.77
CA LEU A 79 17.39 -9.09 20.80
C LEU A 79 17.90 -10.42 20.21
N LEU A 80 18.56 -10.32 19.05
CA LEU A 80 19.11 -11.43 18.27
C LEU A 80 20.61 -11.22 18.09
N TYR A 81 21.36 -12.32 18.07
CA TYR A 81 22.82 -12.32 17.93
C TYR A 81 23.29 -13.42 16.99
N GLY A 82 24.49 -13.22 16.42
CA GLY A 82 25.10 -14.16 15.49
C GLY A 82 24.39 -14.20 14.13
N GLU A 83 24.53 -15.31 13.44
CA GLU A 83 23.90 -15.49 12.15
C GLU A 83 22.39 -15.66 12.28
N GLN A 84 21.63 -14.83 11.54
CA GLN A 84 20.18 -14.86 11.50
C GLN A 84 19.69 -14.91 10.05
N ASN A 85 18.59 -15.62 9.81
CA ASN A 85 17.92 -15.67 8.52
C ASN A 85 16.67 -14.78 8.57
N LEU A 86 16.80 -13.58 8.09
CA LEU A 86 15.68 -12.64 8.08
C LEU A 86 14.90 -12.73 6.78
N THR A 87 13.58 -12.70 6.88
CA THR A 87 12.66 -12.52 5.75
C THR A 87 11.99 -11.18 5.90
N ILE A 88 12.05 -10.36 4.85
CA ILE A 88 11.52 -9.01 4.83
C ILE A 88 10.52 -8.90 3.68
N GLN A 89 9.29 -8.51 4.01
CA GLN A 89 8.21 -8.34 3.04
C GLN A 89 7.84 -6.87 2.95
N ALA A 90 7.49 -6.43 1.74
CA ALA A 90 7.14 -5.05 1.46
C ALA A 90 5.71 -4.74 1.90
N GLY A 91 5.54 -3.70 2.69
CA GLY A 91 4.26 -3.19 3.13
C GLY A 91 3.84 -1.91 2.40
N ILE A 92 2.55 -1.80 2.12
CA ILE A 92 1.92 -0.65 1.48
C ILE A 92 0.79 -0.09 2.35
N LYS A 93 0.29 1.09 2.01
CA LYS A 93 -0.95 1.63 2.58
C LYS A 93 -2.10 1.30 1.65
N GLU A 94 -2.84 0.24 1.98
CA GLU A 94 -4.00 -0.19 1.19
C GLU A 94 -5.04 0.92 1.12
N ASN A 95 -5.58 1.16 -0.07
CA ASN A 95 -6.57 2.21 -0.35
C ASN A 95 -6.11 3.63 0.07
N GLY A 96 -4.78 3.83 0.26
CA GLY A 96 -4.21 5.08 0.72
C GLY A 96 -4.43 5.37 2.22
N ILE A 97 -4.94 4.41 3.00
CA ILE A 97 -5.27 4.57 4.41
C ILE A 97 -4.03 4.30 5.27
N GLY A 98 -3.52 5.34 5.94
CA GLY A 98 -2.31 5.23 6.77
C GLY A 98 -2.42 4.26 7.94
N ALA A 99 -3.62 4.05 8.47
CA ALA A 99 -3.87 3.18 9.63
C ALA A 99 -3.94 1.68 9.26
N THR A 100 -3.98 1.33 7.97
CA THR A 100 -4.07 -0.05 7.48
C THR A 100 -2.87 -0.40 6.61
N PRO A 101 -1.67 -0.59 7.21
CA PRO A 101 -0.54 -1.13 6.47
C PRO A 101 -0.81 -2.61 6.14
N GLU A 102 -0.61 -2.96 4.88
CA GLU A 102 -0.81 -4.32 4.38
C GLU A 102 0.47 -4.84 3.75
N ASN A 103 0.75 -6.13 3.96
CA ASN A 103 1.78 -6.82 3.21
C ASN A 103 1.32 -6.94 1.75
N TYR A 104 2.09 -6.37 0.81
CA TYR A 104 1.68 -6.38 -0.58
C TYR A 104 1.89 -7.76 -1.21
N PRO A 105 0.82 -8.47 -1.60
CA PRO A 105 0.89 -9.89 -1.91
C PRO A 105 1.64 -10.22 -3.22
N PHE A 106 1.85 -9.22 -4.09
CA PHE A 106 2.47 -9.43 -5.40
C PHE A 106 3.98 -9.21 -5.42
N PHE A 107 4.60 -8.74 -4.31
CA PHE A 107 6.05 -8.57 -4.25
C PHE A 107 6.76 -9.78 -3.66
N ASN A 108 7.93 -10.09 -4.21
CA ASN A 108 8.79 -11.15 -3.68
C ASN A 108 9.29 -10.79 -2.28
N PRO A 109 9.17 -11.70 -1.30
CA PRO A 109 9.85 -11.52 -0.02
C PRO A 109 11.37 -11.58 -0.21
N ILE A 110 12.11 -10.74 0.51
CA ILE A 110 13.56 -10.70 0.50
C ILE A 110 14.10 -11.54 1.65
N LYS A 111 14.94 -12.52 1.34
CA LYS A 111 15.63 -13.35 2.35
C LYS A 111 17.09 -12.92 2.44
N VAL A 112 17.51 -12.53 3.63
CA VAL A 112 18.89 -12.11 3.90
C VAL A 112 19.47 -12.85 5.09
N LYS A 113 20.76 -13.20 5.00
CA LYS A 113 21.56 -13.64 6.14
C LYS A 113 22.32 -12.45 6.71
N VAL A 114 22.18 -12.22 7.99
CA VAL A 114 22.88 -11.14 8.72
C VAL A 114 23.61 -11.72 9.92
N ASN A 115 24.75 -11.14 10.29
CA ASN A 115 25.49 -11.53 11.50
C ASN A 115 25.39 -10.41 12.53
N LEU A 116 24.35 -10.47 13.35
CA LEU A 116 23.99 -9.45 14.32
C LEU A 116 24.92 -9.43 15.52
N LYS A 117 25.37 -8.25 15.91
CA LYS A 117 26.25 -8.03 17.07
C LYS A 117 25.65 -6.97 17.99
N ALA A 118 25.76 -7.20 19.29
CA ALA A 118 25.32 -6.25 20.31
C ALA A 118 25.84 -4.82 20.04
N LEU A 119 25.00 -3.83 20.19
CA LEU A 119 25.25 -2.39 19.96
C LEU A 119 25.67 -2.01 18.51
N LYS A 120 25.73 -2.95 17.59
CA LYS A 120 26.06 -2.66 16.18
C LYS A 120 24.78 -2.50 15.35
N THR A 121 24.88 -1.67 14.33
CA THR A 121 23.82 -1.45 13.34
C THR A 121 24.24 -2.04 12.01
N ASP A 122 23.47 -3.01 11.52
CA ASP A 122 23.57 -3.51 10.17
C ASP A 122 22.62 -2.74 9.25
N THR A 123 23.11 -2.25 8.11
CA THR A 123 22.32 -1.44 7.18
C THR A 123 22.01 -2.25 5.94
N LEU A 124 20.72 -2.31 5.58
CA LEU A 124 20.23 -2.95 4.37
C LEU A 124 19.58 -1.93 3.43
N LYS A 125 19.85 -2.09 2.13
CA LYS A 125 19.09 -1.53 1.03
C LYS A 125 18.39 -2.67 0.34
N LEU A 126 17.08 -2.60 0.22
CA LEU A 126 16.26 -3.70 -0.25
C LEU A 126 15.74 -3.41 -1.65
N GLU A 127 15.72 -4.44 -2.48
CA GLU A 127 15.12 -4.41 -3.81
C GLU A 127 14.24 -5.65 -3.98
N THR A 128 12.97 -5.45 -4.33
CA THR A 128 12.02 -6.51 -4.64
C THR A 128 11.62 -6.48 -6.11
N SER A 129 10.91 -7.50 -6.53
CA SER A 129 10.27 -7.60 -7.84
C SER A 129 8.88 -8.22 -7.70
N TYR A 130 8.07 -8.14 -8.75
CA TYR A 130 6.81 -8.87 -8.75
C TYR A 130 7.05 -10.37 -8.73
N LEU A 131 6.18 -11.10 -8.04
CA LEU A 131 6.11 -12.56 -8.09
C LEU A 131 5.87 -13.03 -9.53
N SER A 132 6.50 -14.11 -9.94
CA SER A 132 6.31 -14.69 -11.29
C SER A 132 4.88 -15.18 -11.56
N THR A 133 4.10 -15.40 -10.51
CA THR A 133 2.68 -15.77 -10.57
C THR A 133 1.74 -14.58 -10.75
N SER A 134 2.25 -13.35 -10.63
CA SER A 134 1.46 -12.12 -10.83
C SER A 134 1.02 -12.00 -12.27
N LYS A 135 -0.29 -11.78 -12.48
CA LYS A 135 -0.90 -11.55 -13.80
C LYS A 135 -1.31 -10.09 -13.92
N PHE A 136 -0.79 -9.43 -14.94
CA PHE A 136 -1.18 -8.07 -15.30
C PHE A 136 -2.30 -8.15 -16.33
N HIS A 137 -3.52 -7.82 -15.93
CA HIS A 137 -4.69 -7.81 -16.83
C HIS A 137 -4.61 -6.67 -17.83
N PHE A 138 -4.08 -5.54 -17.40
CA PHE A 138 -3.64 -4.44 -18.24
C PHE A 138 -2.58 -3.59 -17.52
N ILE A 139 -1.84 -2.86 -18.34
CA ILE A 139 -0.91 -1.79 -17.93
C ILE A 139 -1.18 -0.61 -18.83
N GLU A 140 -1.55 0.54 -18.25
CA GLU A 140 -1.78 1.78 -18.98
C GLU A 140 -0.75 2.82 -18.54
N ASN A 141 0.07 3.24 -19.48
CA ASN A 141 1.08 4.28 -19.31
C ASN A 141 0.89 5.44 -20.30
N PHE A 142 -0.20 5.44 -21.05
CA PHE A 142 -0.61 6.45 -22.03
C PHE A 142 0.35 6.69 -23.21
N GLU A 143 1.48 5.97 -23.30
CA GLU A 143 2.52 6.20 -24.33
C GLU A 143 2.10 5.75 -25.73
N ASN A 144 1.04 4.95 -25.87
CA ASN A 144 0.57 4.42 -27.15
C ASN A 144 -0.47 5.31 -27.86
N ASN A 145 -0.63 6.57 -27.43
CA ASN A 145 -1.62 7.51 -27.96
C ASN A 145 -3.07 7.01 -27.92
N SER A 146 -3.35 6.08 -27.01
CA SER A 146 -4.68 5.53 -26.72
C SER A 146 -4.85 5.45 -25.21
N SER A 147 -6.08 5.25 -24.75
CA SER A 147 -6.37 5.09 -23.32
C SER A 147 -7.24 3.86 -23.09
N PHE A 148 -6.91 3.06 -22.08
CA PHE A 148 -7.78 2.00 -21.58
C PHE A 148 -9.02 2.53 -20.86
N PHE A 149 -9.12 3.83 -20.61
CA PHE A 149 -10.18 4.48 -19.81
C PHE A 149 -10.88 5.58 -20.61
N SER A 150 -11.49 5.22 -21.75
CA SER A 150 -12.27 6.15 -22.55
C SER A 150 -13.77 5.83 -22.61
N PHE A 151 -14.24 4.81 -21.87
CA PHE A 151 -15.66 4.51 -21.75
C PHE A 151 -16.34 5.51 -20.83
N LEU A 152 -17.15 6.39 -21.41
CA LEU A 152 -17.84 7.44 -20.65
C LEU A 152 -19.14 6.88 -20.06
N VAL A 153 -19.23 6.83 -18.73
CA VAL A 153 -20.43 6.46 -18.00
C VAL A 153 -21.29 7.70 -17.74
N SER A 154 -20.66 8.82 -17.35
CA SER A 154 -21.31 10.12 -17.22
C SER A 154 -20.32 11.25 -17.46
N GLY A 155 -20.81 12.38 -18.00
CA GLY A 155 -20.01 13.54 -18.37
C GLY A 155 -20.16 13.88 -19.85
N LEU A 156 -19.28 14.73 -20.36
CA LEU A 156 -19.22 15.12 -21.78
C LEU A 156 -18.14 14.30 -22.50
N PRO A 157 -18.22 14.17 -23.84
CA PRO A 157 -17.24 13.39 -24.61
C PRO A 157 -15.78 13.76 -24.37
N GLU A 158 -15.49 15.03 -24.10
CA GLU A 158 -14.15 15.54 -23.78
C GLU A 158 -13.65 15.17 -22.38
N ASN A 159 -14.52 14.65 -21.52
CA ASN A 159 -14.12 14.23 -20.16
C ASN A 159 -13.54 12.81 -20.08
N ARG A 160 -13.37 12.12 -21.22
CA ARG A 160 -12.68 10.82 -21.27
C ARG A 160 -11.25 10.96 -20.80
N VAL A 161 -10.68 9.90 -20.24
CA VAL A 161 -9.23 9.89 -19.95
C VAL A 161 -8.49 9.80 -21.28
N LEU A 162 -7.81 10.87 -21.64
CA LEU A 162 -7.02 10.96 -22.87
C LEU A 162 -5.53 11.14 -22.53
N PRO A 163 -4.62 10.63 -23.39
CA PRO A 163 -3.21 10.96 -23.27
C PRO A 163 -3.00 12.48 -23.30
N TYR A 164 -2.20 12.98 -22.42
CA TYR A 164 -1.94 14.39 -22.23
C TYR A 164 -0.44 14.62 -22.01
N SER A 165 0.12 15.59 -22.74
CA SER A 165 1.54 15.92 -22.69
C SER A 165 1.72 17.38 -22.32
N ASP A 166 2.21 17.64 -21.12
CA ASP A 166 2.66 18.93 -20.63
C ASP A 166 3.65 18.74 -19.44
N ASN A 167 3.88 19.80 -18.68
CA ASN A 167 4.77 19.77 -17.50
C ASN A 167 4.22 18.92 -16.32
N ASN A 168 3.03 18.31 -16.44
CA ASN A 168 2.42 17.47 -15.42
C ASN A 168 2.51 15.96 -15.73
N VAL A 169 3.28 15.55 -16.73
CA VAL A 169 3.57 14.13 -17.00
C VAL A 169 4.42 13.56 -15.86
N PHE A 170 4.09 12.35 -15.42
CA PHE A 170 4.84 11.66 -14.37
C PHE A 170 6.06 10.96 -14.93
N GLU A 171 5.87 10.14 -15.97
CA GLU A 171 6.92 9.34 -16.61
C GLU A 171 6.68 9.34 -18.13
N GLY A 172 7.74 9.22 -18.91
CA GLY A 172 7.63 9.19 -20.37
C GLY A 172 7.25 10.54 -20.99
N LYS A 173 6.30 10.51 -21.94
CA LYS A 173 5.85 11.66 -22.71
C LYS A 173 4.40 12.04 -22.42
N PHE A 174 3.61 11.09 -21.96
CA PHE A 174 2.17 11.26 -21.77
C PHE A 174 1.73 10.71 -20.42
N SER A 175 0.73 11.36 -19.83
CA SER A 175 -0.08 10.85 -18.72
C SER A 175 -1.56 10.98 -19.10
N GLY A 176 -2.45 10.26 -18.43
CA GLY A 176 -3.89 10.42 -18.61
C GLY A 176 -4.44 11.61 -17.86
N LYS A 177 -5.47 12.27 -18.39
CA LYS A 177 -6.14 13.38 -17.73
C LYS A 177 -7.67 13.26 -17.82
N ILE A 178 -8.35 13.51 -16.69
CA ILE A 178 -9.78 13.81 -16.62
C ILE A 178 -9.93 15.29 -16.25
N GLN A 179 -10.82 15.99 -16.91
CA GLN A 179 -11.20 17.35 -16.54
C GLN A 179 -12.65 17.35 -16.07
N VAL A 180 -12.93 17.99 -14.95
CA VAL A 180 -14.27 18.35 -14.47
C VAL A 180 -14.46 19.87 -14.53
N SER A 181 -15.68 20.32 -14.79
CA SER A 181 -16.01 21.74 -14.94
C SER A 181 -17.44 21.98 -14.50
N LYS A 182 -17.88 23.25 -14.45
CA LYS A 182 -19.29 23.58 -14.17
C LYS A 182 -20.27 22.98 -15.17
N SER A 183 -19.87 22.76 -16.43
CA SER A 183 -20.69 22.08 -17.45
C SER A 183 -20.77 20.57 -17.27
N ALA A 184 -19.77 19.96 -16.63
CA ALA A 184 -19.70 18.55 -16.28
C ALA A 184 -19.11 18.41 -14.86
N PRO A 185 -19.91 18.73 -13.83
CA PRO A 185 -19.41 18.78 -12.46
C PRO A 185 -19.12 17.40 -11.85
N ILE A 186 -19.67 16.34 -12.43
CA ILE A 186 -19.41 14.95 -12.07
C ILE A 186 -19.09 14.18 -13.34
N VAL A 187 -17.95 13.53 -13.36
CA VAL A 187 -17.48 12.70 -14.49
C VAL A 187 -17.19 11.30 -13.98
N THR A 188 -17.75 10.32 -14.69
CA THR A 188 -17.46 8.89 -14.45
C THR A 188 -16.97 8.26 -15.73
N VAL A 189 -15.74 7.73 -15.68
CA VAL A 189 -15.08 7.07 -16.80
C VAL A 189 -14.72 5.64 -16.42
N GLY A 190 -14.93 4.71 -17.34
CA GLY A 190 -14.62 3.30 -17.13
C GLY A 190 -13.53 2.78 -18.07
N SER A 191 -12.99 1.62 -17.74
CA SER A 191 -12.13 0.87 -18.65
C SER A 191 -12.90 0.49 -19.90
N ASN A 192 -12.23 0.54 -21.09
CA ASN A 192 -12.87 0.24 -22.37
C ASN A 192 -13.35 -1.22 -22.45
N ALA A 193 -12.54 -2.13 -21.90
CA ALA A 193 -12.90 -3.54 -21.84
C ALA A 193 -13.74 -3.85 -20.58
N LYS A 194 -14.68 -4.78 -20.72
CA LYS A 194 -15.26 -5.53 -19.60
C LYS A 194 -14.36 -6.72 -19.34
N TYR A 195 -14.06 -6.96 -18.05
CA TYR A 195 -13.26 -8.10 -17.62
C TYR A 195 -14.19 -9.17 -17.02
N LYS A 196 -13.90 -10.45 -17.27
CA LYS A 196 -14.64 -11.54 -16.61
C LYS A 196 -14.36 -11.51 -15.11
N ASN A 197 -15.41 -11.61 -14.31
CA ASN A 197 -15.28 -11.70 -12.86
C ASN A 197 -15.20 -13.19 -12.45
N THR A 198 -13.97 -13.66 -12.28
CA THR A 198 -13.66 -15.05 -11.89
C THR A 198 -13.05 -15.14 -10.49
N PHE A 199 -13.10 -14.06 -9.73
CA PHE A 199 -12.43 -13.98 -8.43
C PHE A 199 -13.26 -14.57 -7.30
N ASN A 200 -12.58 -15.32 -6.43
CA ASN A 200 -13.15 -15.90 -5.23
C ASN A 200 -12.79 -15.08 -3.98
N PRO A 201 -13.55 -15.24 -2.89
CA PRO A 201 -13.20 -14.62 -1.61
C PRO A 201 -11.76 -14.91 -1.20
N GLY A 202 -11.04 -13.87 -0.76
CA GLY A 202 -9.64 -13.96 -0.34
C GLY A 202 -8.60 -13.88 -1.46
N GLN A 203 -9.01 -13.88 -2.72
CA GLN A 203 -8.06 -13.64 -3.83
C GLN A 203 -7.70 -12.15 -3.92
N PRO A 204 -6.40 -11.79 -3.87
CA PRO A 204 -6.00 -10.42 -4.02
C PRO A 204 -6.15 -9.97 -5.49
N VAL A 205 -6.77 -8.83 -5.67
CA VAL A 205 -6.86 -8.10 -6.95
C VAL A 205 -6.62 -6.64 -6.66
N TYR A 206 -5.56 -6.07 -7.22
CA TYR A 206 -5.18 -4.69 -6.94
C TYR A 206 -5.15 -3.84 -8.20
N LEU A 207 -5.59 -2.59 -8.06
CA LEU A 207 -5.32 -1.52 -8.99
C LEU A 207 -4.22 -0.64 -8.41
N GLU A 208 -3.07 -0.62 -9.07
CA GLU A 208 -1.98 0.30 -8.77
C GLU A 208 -2.05 1.49 -9.73
N MET A 209 -1.73 2.68 -9.25
CA MET A 209 -1.64 3.86 -10.11
C MET A 209 -0.83 4.98 -9.49
N ASP A 210 -0.24 5.81 -10.32
CA ASP A 210 0.25 7.11 -9.95
C ASP A 210 -0.83 8.16 -10.25
N TYR A 211 -0.99 9.12 -9.35
CA TYR A 211 -1.99 10.18 -9.50
C TYR A 211 -1.50 11.53 -8.99
N LYS A 212 -2.08 12.57 -9.56
CA LYS A 212 -1.92 13.97 -9.16
C LYS A 212 -3.20 14.70 -9.54
N GLY A 213 -3.67 15.68 -8.78
CA GLY A 213 -4.84 16.40 -9.21
C GLY A 213 -5.41 17.42 -8.26
N GLU A 214 -6.31 18.23 -8.80
CA GLU A 214 -6.99 19.34 -8.16
C GLU A 214 -8.40 18.99 -7.68
N ALA A 215 -8.84 17.76 -7.93
CA ALA A 215 -10.15 17.23 -7.52
C ALA A 215 -10.00 15.84 -6.88
N PRO A 216 -10.92 15.45 -5.98
CA PRO A 216 -10.98 14.09 -5.46
C PRO A 216 -11.42 13.13 -6.55
N CYS A 217 -10.97 11.87 -6.43
CA CYS A 217 -11.40 10.81 -7.32
C CYS A 217 -11.73 9.55 -6.52
N VAL A 218 -12.86 8.92 -6.82
CA VAL A 218 -13.29 7.66 -6.25
C VAL A 218 -13.08 6.56 -7.28
N ILE A 219 -12.40 5.51 -6.88
CA ILE A 219 -12.22 4.29 -7.66
C ILE A 219 -13.35 3.33 -7.30
N GLY A 220 -13.92 2.71 -8.30
CA GLY A 220 -14.99 1.75 -8.15
C GLY A 220 -14.98 0.68 -9.22
N VAL A 221 -15.97 -0.18 -9.15
CA VAL A 221 -16.24 -1.24 -10.10
C VAL A 221 -17.66 -1.11 -10.60
N GLN A 222 -17.85 -1.17 -11.92
CA GLN A 222 -19.17 -1.29 -12.53
C GLN A 222 -19.38 -2.75 -12.95
N PHE A 223 -20.38 -3.38 -12.36
CA PHE A 223 -20.73 -4.79 -12.58
C PHE A 223 -21.78 -4.98 -13.65
N TYR A 224 -21.67 -6.08 -14.39
CA TYR A 224 -22.59 -6.49 -15.44
C TYR A 224 -22.87 -7.98 -15.35
N ASP A 225 -24.12 -8.36 -15.65
CA ASP A 225 -24.53 -9.75 -15.66
C ASP A 225 -24.44 -10.37 -17.08
N THR A 226 -24.26 -9.51 -18.10
CA THR A 226 -24.05 -9.91 -19.48
C THR A 226 -22.85 -9.20 -20.11
N GLU A 227 -22.42 -9.71 -21.26
CA GLU A 227 -21.38 -9.09 -22.09
C GLU A 227 -21.94 -7.91 -22.94
N ASN A 228 -23.26 -7.72 -22.95
CA ASN A 228 -23.91 -6.69 -23.75
C ASN A 228 -23.41 -5.28 -23.35
N ILE A 229 -23.06 -4.48 -24.36
CA ILE A 229 -22.52 -3.12 -24.17
C ILE A 229 -23.62 -2.14 -23.67
N GLU A 230 -24.87 -2.38 -24.03
CA GLU A 230 -26.00 -1.51 -23.69
C GLU A 230 -26.56 -1.73 -22.27
N GLU A 231 -26.09 -2.76 -21.56
CA GLU A 231 -26.51 -3.01 -20.19
C GLU A 231 -26.04 -1.90 -19.27
N ALA A 232 -26.96 -1.30 -18.51
CA ALA A 232 -26.65 -0.38 -17.44
C ALA A 232 -26.05 -1.14 -16.24
N GLY A 233 -24.74 -1.16 -16.12
CA GLY A 233 -24.08 -1.85 -15.01
C GLY A 233 -24.32 -1.17 -13.65
N ILE A 234 -24.15 -1.96 -12.58
CA ILE A 234 -24.27 -1.47 -11.20
C ILE A 234 -22.90 -1.01 -10.70
N ILE A 235 -22.80 0.25 -10.28
CA ILE A 235 -21.59 0.87 -9.77
C ILE A 235 -21.46 0.63 -8.27
N VAL A 236 -20.32 0.12 -7.84
CA VAL A 236 -19.93 -0.03 -6.44
C VAL A 236 -18.63 0.74 -6.20
N PRO A 237 -18.66 1.80 -5.40
CA PRO A 237 -17.44 2.52 -5.01
C PRO A 237 -16.61 1.67 -4.04
N ILE A 238 -15.29 1.80 -4.12
CA ILE A 238 -14.36 1.07 -3.25
C ILE A 238 -13.65 2.04 -2.31
N ALA A 239 -12.86 2.93 -2.85
CA ALA A 239 -12.10 3.92 -2.11
C ALA A 239 -11.72 5.08 -3.04
N GLY A 240 -11.12 6.13 -2.50
CA GLY A 240 -10.71 7.26 -3.31
C GLY A 240 -9.51 7.98 -2.72
N PHE A 241 -9.05 8.98 -3.45
CA PHE A 241 -8.02 9.89 -3.02
C PHE A 241 -8.50 11.34 -3.07
N LYS A 242 -7.86 12.16 -2.25
CA LYS A 242 -8.05 13.62 -2.22
C LYS A 242 -7.10 14.27 -3.21
N GLU A 243 -7.27 15.58 -3.38
CA GLU A 243 -6.38 16.42 -4.16
C GLU A 243 -4.91 16.25 -3.71
N SER A 244 -4.01 16.34 -4.67
CA SER A 244 -2.58 16.35 -4.41
C SER A 244 -1.86 17.19 -5.46
N ALA A 245 -1.08 18.18 -5.00
CA ALA A 245 -0.22 18.96 -5.87
C ALA A 245 0.96 18.15 -6.42
N ASP A 246 1.35 17.10 -5.71
CA ASP A 246 2.44 16.22 -6.10
C ASP A 246 1.93 14.87 -6.56
N TRP A 247 2.69 14.22 -7.45
CA TRP A 247 2.44 12.85 -7.85
C TRP A 247 2.59 11.90 -6.67
N LYS A 248 1.65 10.95 -6.56
CA LYS A 248 1.60 9.93 -5.51
C LYS A 248 1.23 8.59 -6.09
N LYS A 249 1.89 7.54 -5.61
CA LYS A 249 1.49 6.15 -5.86
C LYS A 249 0.43 5.71 -4.85
N ILE A 250 -0.56 4.95 -5.32
CA ILE A 250 -1.63 4.37 -4.50
C ILE A 250 -1.98 2.96 -4.98
N TYR A 251 -2.47 2.14 -4.06
CA TYR A 251 -2.84 0.75 -4.27
C TYR A 251 -4.27 0.54 -3.78
N PHE A 252 -5.18 0.15 -4.66
CA PHE A 252 -6.58 -0.14 -4.32
C PHE A 252 -6.82 -1.63 -4.33
N ASN A 253 -7.37 -2.18 -3.25
CA ASN A 253 -7.79 -3.57 -3.19
C ASN A 253 -9.22 -3.72 -3.75
N LEU A 254 -9.35 -4.34 -4.91
CA LEU A 254 -10.63 -4.64 -5.55
C LEU A 254 -11.16 -6.02 -5.19
N GLY A 255 -10.30 -6.90 -4.63
CA GLY A 255 -10.58 -8.32 -4.46
C GLY A 255 -11.84 -8.61 -3.65
N SER A 256 -12.03 -7.97 -2.51
CA SER A 256 -13.21 -8.16 -1.67
C SER A 256 -14.50 -7.75 -2.39
N THR A 257 -14.50 -6.62 -3.09
CA THR A 257 -15.66 -6.12 -3.84
C THR A 257 -16.00 -7.05 -5.00
N LEU A 258 -15.00 -7.51 -5.75
CA LEU A 258 -15.19 -8.43 -6.88
C LEU A 258 -15.72 -9.80 -6.42
N ALA A 259 -15.23 -10.30 -5.28
CA ALA A 259 -15.64 -11.61 -4.75
C ALA A 259 -17.05 -11.63 -4.15
N LEU A 260 -17.53 -10.50 -3.61
CA LEU A 260 -18.85 -10.40 -2.99
C LEU A 260 -19.99 -10.43 -3.99
N ARG A 261 -19.74 -10.08 -5.25
CA ARG A 261 -20.78 -10.01 -6.27
C ARG A 261 -20.59 -11.09 -7.35
N LYS A 262 -21.61 -11.88 -7.59
CA LYS A 262 -21.64 -12.94 -8.61
C LYS A 262 -21.90 -12.42 -10.03
N SER A 263 -21.63 -11.16 -10.33
CA SER A 263 -21.75 -10.62 -11.69
C SER A 263 -20.68 -11.22 -12.60
N LEU A 264 -21.03 -11.47 -13.86
CA LEU A 264 -20.15 -12.17 -14.80
C LEU A 264 -19.01 -11.30 -15.31
N TYR A 265 -19.21 -9.98 -15.36
CA TYR A 265 -18.24 -9.02 -15.91
C TYR A 265 -18.15 -7.77 -15.03
N TYR A 266 -17.04 -7.07 -15.16
CA TYR A 266 -16.83 -5.77 -14.50
C TYR A 266 -15.97 -4.83 -15.37
N ARG A 267 -16.10 -3.53 -15.08
CA ARG A 267 -15.17 -2.45 -15.49
C ARG A 267 -14.59 -1.80 -14.26
N VAL A 268 -13.35 -1.37 -14.33
CA VAL A 268 -12.80 -0.43 -13.35
C VAL A 268 -13.27 0.96 -13.74
N ILE A 269 -13.73 1.75 -12.78
CA ILE A 269 -14.21 3.10 -13.00
C ILE A 269 -13.50 4.13 -12.12
N PHE A 270 -13.38 5.34 -12.66
CA PHE A 270 -12.96 6.55 -11.98
C PHE A 270 -14.14 7.52 -11.94
N ASN A 271 -14.50 7.96 -10.75
CA ASN A 271 -15.52 8.98 -10.53
C ASN A 271 -14.88 10.19 -9.87
N THR A 272 -14.97 11.35 -10.50
CA THR A 272 -14.43 12.60 -9.97
C THR A 272 -15.51 13.67 -9.98
N ALA A 273 -15.44 14.57 -9.01
CA ALA A 273 -16.38 15.67 -8.86
C ALA A 273 -15.65 17.01 -8.75
N LEU A 274 -16.24 18.04 -9.32
CA LEU A 274 -15.72 19.40 -9.23
C LEU A 274 -15.77 19.89 -7.79
N PRO A 275 -14.64 20.30 -7.19
CA PRO A 275 -14.65 20.88 -5.85
C PRO A 275 -15.43 22.18 -5.79
N GLU A 276 -16.04 22.44 -4.65
CA GLU A 276 -16.80 23.66 -4.41
C GLU A 276 -15.95 24.92 -4.67
N GLY A 277 -16.52 25.91 -5.31
CA GLY A 277 -15.89 27.17 -5.64
C GLY A 277 -14.95 27.14 -6.84
N LYS A 278 -14.69 25.98 -7.46
CA LYS A 278 -13.88 25.88 -8.69
C LYS A 278 -14.73 25.99 -9.96
N GLU A 279 -14.15 26.59 -11.00
CA GLU A 279 -14.70 26.61 -12.37
C GLU A 279 -14.40 25.30 -13.11
N ASN A 280 -13.20 24.78 -12.91
CA ASN A 280 -12.71 23.52 -13.46
C ASN A 280 -11.63 22.93 -12.55
N ALA A 281 -11.36 21.65 -12.72
CA ALA A 281 -10.27 20.95 -12.04
C ALA A 281 -9.82 19.75 -12.89
N ASN A 282 -8.53 19.42 -12.79
CA ASN A 282 -7.92 18.31 -13.51
C ASN A 282 -7.46 17.23 -12.53
N VAL A 283 -7.60 15.97 -12.94
CA VAL A 283 -7.00 14.81 -12.29
C VAL A 283 -6.15 14.09 -13.31
N HIS A 284 -4.90 13.84 -12.96
CA HIS A 284 -3.91 13.17 -13.78
C HIS A 284 -3.63 11.77 -13.26
N PHE A 285 -3.39 10.84 -14.15
CA PHE A 285 -3.11 9.44 -13.88
C PHE A 285 -1.92 8.97 -14.70
N ASP A 286 -1.14 8.03 -14.12
CA ASP A 286 -0.10 7.33 -14.84
C ASP A 286 0.11 5.93 -14.28
N ASN A 287 0.79 5.07 -15.05
CA ASN A 287 1.22 3.75 -14.62
C ASN A 287 0.12 2.92 -13.94
N ILE A 288 -1.08 2.91 -14.53
CA ILE A 288 -2.21 2.16 -14.00
C ILE A 288 -2.03 0.67 -14.33
N LYS A 289 -2.04 -0.19 -13.30
CA LYS A 289 -1.90 -1.63 -13.45
C LYS A 289 -3.04 -2.34 -12.72
N LEU A 290 -3.70 -3.29 -13.39
CA LEU A 290 -4.63 -4.22 -12.73
C LEU A 290 -3.95 -5.57 -12.60
N ILE A 291 -3.77 -6.02 -11.35
CA ILE A 291 -2.95 -7.18 -11.01
C ILE A 291 -3.75 -8.19 -10.19
N SER A 292 -3.59 -9.49 -10.47
CA SER A 292 -4.08 -10.61 -9.67
C SER A 292 -3.11 -11.80 -9.76
N PHE A 293 -3.47 -12.92 -9.15
CA PHE A 293 -2.83 -14.22 -9.38
C PHE A 293 -3.54 -15.03 -10.46
#